data_75b5064ced1a8a6568c9aec4775f5d6f
#
_entry.id   75b5064ced1a8a6568c9aec4775f5d6f
#
_cell.length_a   1.000
_cell.length_b   1.000
_cell.length_c   1.000
_cell.angle_alpha   90.00
_cell.angle_beta   90.00
_cell.angle_gamma   90.00
#
_symmetry.space_group_name_H-M   'P 1'
#
loop_
_entity.id
_entity.type
_entity.pdbx_description
1 polymer ?
#
loop_
_entity_poly.entity_id
_entity_poly.type
_entity_poly.pdbx_seq_one_letter_code
_entity_poly.pdbx_strand_id
1 'polypeptide(L)'
;MKVGVILLDHGEPPEYNEHTYYSFRDFSTSLIEMGFIPKFVLRFDRGTILQDQNEFYAARRSPSPELIDAWLHPYEGPATFIPEAKRLRITWSGIYPKGTRAHYLARKAGPGYHEPDFYEMYGFEIYDRWRCMGGLSPFYGQTQPQKWEVAKRLKERYGDEVVVRYAYGIDPFPQIEKQTPQVVVRELVQDEGVTHLAVAEHFSVISDAMSTFHIRRHVEHALHQLGAQIPIAYADQLGGRDAFNEGVVLKVKEELEELPRNAEVAVFLSNHGFPLTKVGRYNAGEDCYHQNAKTVYESARAAIEEGVKWEGELAVFQVFGQYTERKYNPGGRMLSPLRALDIASSRGFEYVVDIPYEFPGDSVDVLVKLRNAYGLKRLPDWNERYETRFNYKEVKVKITSALFHPDHWIDSYYQATLEAIERVLSNP
;
A
#
# COMPACT_ATOMS: atom_id res chain seq x y z
N MET A 1 -1.60 -5.13 -36.10
CA MET A 1 -1.83 -4.15 -35.00
C MET A 1 -1.14 -4.73 -33.79
N LYS A 2 -0.36 -3.94 -33.03
CA LYS A 2 0.41 -4.43 -31.88
C LYS A 2 0.00 -3.66 -30.62
N VAL A 3 -0.47 -4.37 -29.60
CA VAL A 3 -0.94 -3.78 -28.33
C VAL A 3 0.15 -3.91 -27.28
N GLY A 4 0.54 -2.80 -26.68
CA GLY A 4 1.35 -2.79 -25.45
C GLY A 4 0.45 -2.93 -24.24
N VAL A 5 0.76 -3.88 -23.36
CA VAL A 5 0.06 -4.07 -22.10
C VAL A 5 1.01 -3.73 -20.96
N ILE A 6 0.59 -2.83 -20.10
CA ILE A 6 1.32 -2.46 -18.88
C ILE A 6 0.59 -3.08 -17.70
N LEU A 7 1.22 -4.08 -17.07
CA LEU A 7 0.76 -4.64 -15.80
C LEU A 7 1.47 -3.88 -14.67
N LEU A 8 0.68 -3.12 -13.91
CA LEU A 8 1.20 -2.15 -12.97
C LEU A 8 0.74 -2.47 -11.55
N ASP A 9 1.63 -2.36 -10.57
CA ASP A 9 1.27 -2.36 -9.16
C ASP A 9 1.91 -1.20 -8.38
N HIS A 10 1.50 -1.08 -7.12
CA HIS A 10 2.06 -0.09 -6.21
C HIS A 10 3.60 -0.19 -6.16
N GLY A 11 4.13 -1.41 -6.21
CA GLY A 11 5.53 -1.69 -5.98
C GLY A 11 5.91 -1.49 -4.52
N GLU A 12 6.79 -2.34 -4.04
CA GLU A 12 7.41 -2.18 -2.72
C GLU A 12 8.76 -2.87 -2.74
N PRO A 13 9.87 -2.16 -2.45
CA PRO A 13 11.18 -2.77 -2.40
C PRO A 13 11.22 -3.94 -1.43
N PRO A 14 11.79 -5.10 -1.81
CA PRO A 14 11.79 -6.29 -0.97
C PRO A 14 12.63 -6.12 0.30
N GLU A 15 13.64 -5.24 0.29
CA GLU A 15 14.49 -4.94 1.43
C GLU A 15 14.75 -3.45 1.55
N TYR A 16 15.09 -2.99 2.76
CA TYR A 16 15.51 -1.62 2.96
C TYR A 16 16.97 -1.43 2.56
N ASN A 17 17.17 -0.58 1.58
CA ASN A 17 18.49 -0.15 1.12
C ASN A 17 18.41 1.28 0.60
N GLU A 18 19.50 1.77 0.06
CA GLU A 18 19.60 3.11 -0.54
C GLU A 18 18.51 3.37 -1.58
N HIS A 19 18.23 2.39 -2.41
CA HIS A 19 17.22 2.48 -3.43
C HIS A 19 15.80 2.63 -2.85
N THR A 20 15.48 1.90 -1.80
CA THR A 20 14.19 2.00 -1.12
C THR A 20 13.88 3.44 -0.74
N TYR A 21 14.88 4.14 -0.20
CA TYR A 21 14.75 5.55 0.12
C TYR A 21 14.44 6.40 -1.11
N TYR A 22 15.15 6.21 -2.23
CA TYR A 22 14.92 7.00 -3.45
C TYR A 22 13.58 6.72 -4.10
N SER A 23 13.18 5.46 -4.15
CA SER A 23 11.88 5.08 -4.70
C SER A 23 10.73 5.73 -3.92
N PHE A 24 10.81 5.73 -2.60
CA PHE A 24 9.83 6.42 -1.77
C PHE A 24 9.92 7.94 -1.84
N ARG A 25 11.10 8.48 -2.05
CA ARG A 25 11.29 9.91 -2.31
C ARG A 25 10.60 10.33 -3.61
N ASP A 26 10.79 9.59 -4.68
CA ASP A 26 10.15 9.86 -5.97
C ASP A 26 8.62 9.80 -5.82
N PHE A 27 8.12 8.81 -5.09
CA PHE A 27 6.71 8.73 -4.72
C PHE A 27 6.23 9.95 -3.91
N SER A 28 6.99 10.37 -2.91
CA SER A 28 6.66 11.57 -2.11
C SER A 28 6.66 12.84 -2.94
N THR A 29 7.53 12.93 -3.94
CA THR A 29 7.56 14.05 -4.89
C THR A 29 6.24 14.13 -5.67
N SER A 30 5.71 13.00 -6.12
CA SER A 30 4.39 12.94 -6.75
C SER A 30 3.28 13.42 -5.81
N LEU A 31 3.32 13.05 -4.53
CA LEU A 31 2.37 13.53 -3.53
C LEU A 31 2.47 15.05 -3.29
N ILE A 32 3.67 15.62 -3.40
CA ILE A 32 3.89 17.07 -3.31
C ILE A 32 3.33 17.78 -4.56
N GLU A 33 3.57 17.23 -5.73
CA GLU A 33 3.04 17.76 -7.00
C GLU A 33 1.52 17.74 -7.03
N MET A 34 0.92 16.68 -6.56
CA MET A 34 -0.53 16.54 -6.37
C MET A 34 -1.08 17.56 -5.34
N GLY A 35 -0.22 18.06 -4.46
CA GLY A 35 -0.59 18.99 -3.38
C GLY A 35 -1.06 18.32 -2.11
N PHE A 36 -0.94 17.00 -2.00
CA PHE A 36 -1.22 16.25 -0.77
C PHE A 36 -0.21 16.59 0.33
N ILE A 37 1.07 16.70 -0.05
CA ILE A 37 2.13 17.25 0.81
C ILE A 37 2.37 18.71 0.42
N PRO A 38 2.43 19.65 1.38
CA PRO A 38 2.64 21.06 1.08
C PRO A 38 4.00 21.33 0.41
N LYS A 39 4.03 22.15 -0.66
CA LYS A 39 5.27 22.49 -1.39
C LYS A 39 6.36 23.15 -0.53
N PHE A 40 5.99 23.79 0.58
CA PHE A 40 7.00 24.42 1.44
C PHE A 40 7.96 23.38 2.06
N VAL A 41 7.56 22.11 2.13
CA VAL A 41 8.41 21.00 2.59
C VAL A 41 9.68 20.91 1.73
N LEU A 42 9.58 21.19 0.42
CA LEU A 42 10.74 21.25 -0.47
C LEU A 42 11.76 22.34 -0.09
N ARG A 43 11.37 23.37 0.67
CA ARG A 43 12.29 24.43 1.14
C ARG A 43 13.26 23.93 2.22
N PHE A 44 12.93 22.83 2.86
CA PHE A 44 13.80 22.16 3.82
C PHE A 44 14.73 21.16 3.15
N ASP A 45 14.51 20.87 1.86
CA ASP A 45 15.45 20.16 1.02
C ASP A 45 16.61 21.12 0.70
N ARG A 46 17.67 21.01 1.46
CA ARG A 46 18.87 21.84 1.28
C ARG A 46 19.75 21.39 0.10
N GLY A 47 19.29 20.44 -0.69
CA GLY A 47 20.01 19.95 -1.88
C GLY A 47 21.27 19.13 -1.58
N THR A 48 21.92 19.39 -0.46
CA THR A 48 23.16 18.73 -0.06
C THR A 48 23.00 17.24 0.18
N ILE A 49 21.88 16.83 0.74
CA ILE A 49 21.59 15.42 1.00
C ILE A 49 21.19 14.70 -0.29
N LEU A 50 20.62 15.43 -1.23
CA LEU A 50 20.20 14.93 -2.52
C LEU A 50 21.31 14.93 -3.57
N GLN A 51 22.35 15.75 -3.39
CA GLN A 51 23.50 15.83 -4.28
C GLN A 51 24.59 14.82 -3.93
N ASP A 52 24.72 14.45 -2.66
CA ASP A 52 25.67 13.42 -2.24
C ASP A 52 24.96 12.27 -1.51
N GLN A 53 24.38 11.42 -2.34
CA GLN A 53 23.69 10.22 -1.93
C GLN A 53 24.60 9.31 -1.10
N ASN A 54 25.87 9.23 -1.46
CA ASN A 54 26.83 8.37 -0.78
C ASN A 54 27.19 8.91 0.61
N GLU A 55 27.33 10.24 0.76
CA GLU A 55 27.56 10.86 2.07
C GLU A 55 26.35 10.70 2.99
N PHE A 56 25.14 10.89 2.48
CA PHE A 56 23.92 10.67 3.26
C PHE A 56 23.88 9.25 3.83
N TYR A 57 24.08 8.26 2.98
CA TYR A 57 24.08 6.87 3.43
C TYR A 57 25.34 6.49 4.20
N ALA A 58 26.51 7.02 3.89
CA ALA A 58 27.71 6.80 4.68
C ALA A 58 27.57 7.38 6.09
N ALA A 59 27.05 8.59 6.22
CA ALA A 59 26.76 9.19 7.51
C ALA A 59 25.69 8.42 8.31
N ARG A 60 24.78 7.73 7.62
CA ARG A 60 23.69 6.94 8.23
C ARG A 60 24.07 5.48 8.47
N ARG A 61 25.03 4.95 7.76
CA ARG A 61 25.63 3.63 8.06
C ARG A 61 26.54 3.66 9.29
N SER A 62 26.94 4.86 9.71
CA SER A 62 27.84 5.07 10.84
C SER A 62 27.17 5.04 12.23
N PRO A 63 25.86 5.36 12.42
CA PRO A 63 25.26 5.13 13.72
C PRO A 63 25.20 3.63 13.99
N SER A 64 25.56 3.23 15.21
CA SER A 64 25.41 1.83 15.59
C SER A 64 23.94 1.39 15.50
N PRO A 65 23.66 0.11 15.28
CA PRO A 65 22.29 -0.41 15.33
C PRO A 65 21.55 0.03 16.58
N GLU A 66 22.22 0.10 17.73
CA GLU A 66 21.66 0.53 19.01
C GLU A 66 21.30 2.03 18.97
N LEU A 67 22.07 2.86 18.29
CA LEU A 67 21.77 4.29 18.14
C LEU A 67 20.55 4.50 17.27
N ILE A 68 20.46 3.77 16.16
CA ILE A 68 19.29 3.78 15.28
C ILE A 68 18.08 3.27 16.04
N ASP A 69 18.21 2.17 16.74
CA ASP A 69 17.16 1.57 17.55
C ASP A 69 16.63 2.54 18.62
N ALA A 70 17.52 3.22 19.30
CA ALA A 70 17.09 4.20 20.31
C ALA A 70 16.46 5.47 19.69
N TRP A 71 16.78 5.82 18.45
CA TRP A 71 16.10 6.89 17.73
C TRP A 71 14.71 6.49 17.27
N LEU A 72 14.55 5.24 16.84
CA LEU A 72 13.32 4.71 16.32
C LEU A 72 12.39 4.18 17.42
N HIS A 73 12.97 3.84 18.59
CA HIS A 73 12.23 3.32 19.76
C HIS A 73 12.45 4.15 21.03
N PRO A 74 12.14 5.44 21.01
CA PRO A 74 12.33 6.28 22.20
C PRO A 74 11.46 5.85 23.40
N TYR A 75 10.58 4.87 23.21
CA TYR A 75 9.66 4.39 24.25
C TYR A 75 10.03 3.07 24.91
N GLU A 76 11.02 2.37 24.42
CA GLU A 76 11.27 0.99 24.86
C GLU A 76 12.54 0.78 25.65
N GLY A 77 13.43 1.67 25.55
CA GLY A 77 14.52 1.83 26.49
C GLY A 77 14.41 3.22 27.06
N PRO A 78 14.88 3.46 28.25
CA PRO A 78 15.03 4.84 28.65
C PRO A 78 15.82 5.53 27.54
N ALA A 79 15.22 6.55 26.91
CA ALA A 79 15.88 7.48 25.99
C ALA A 79 17.17 8.08 26.60
N THR A 80 17.51 7.58 27.73
CA THR A 80 18.66 7.88 28.54
C THR A 80 19.93 7.15 28.15
N PHE A 81 19.83 6.09 27.32
CA PHE A 81 21.01 5.28 27.03
C PHE A 81 21.91 5.84 25.94
N ILE A 82 21.45 6.80 25.17
CA ILE A 82 22.25 7.39 24.11
C ILE A 82 22.40 8.87 24.39
N PRO A 83 23.57 9.28 24.88
CA PRO A 83 23.84 10.69 25.15
C PRO A 83 23.57 11.60 23.93
N GLU A 84 23.82 11.09 22.73
CA GLU A 84 23.50 11.74 21.47
C GLU A 84 22.00 11.83 21.24
N ALA A 85 21.24 10.78 21.48
CA ALA A 85 19.79 10.80 21.33
C ALA A 85 19.11 11.75 22.32
N LYS A 86 19.70 11.98 23.50
CA LYS A 86 19.23 13.02 24.43
C LYS A 86 19.46 14.43 23.92
N ARG A 87 20.49 14.64 23.12
CA ARG A 87 20.80 15.93 22.50
C ARG A 87 20.00 16.20 21.26
N LEU A 88 19.36 15.18 20.77
CA LEU A 88 18.63 15.21 19.55
C LEU A 88 17.15 15.10 19.88
N ARG A 89 16.35 16.14 19.74
CA ARG A 89 14.88 16.05 19.89
C ARG A 89 14.21 16.64 18.70
N ILE A 90 13.63 15.83 17.90
CA ILE A 90 12.71 16.31 16.90
C ILE A 90 11.37 15.65 17.11
N THR A 91 10.39 16.45 17.29
CA THR A 91 9.01 16.01 17.25
C THR A 91 8.48 16.30 15.87
N TRP A 92 8.20 15.27 15.12
CA TRP A 92 7.52 15.44 13.87
C TRP A 92 6.02 15.18 14.04
N SER A 93 5.23 16.23 13.90
CA SER A 93 3.79 16.17 14.15
C SER A 93 2.96 16.26 12.88
N GLY A 94 3.60 16.30 11.70
CA GLY A 94 2.93 16.82 10.51
C GLY A 94 2.08 15.86 9.72
N ILE A 95 2.54 14.65 9.46
CA ILE A 95 1.90 13.75 8.49
C ILE A 95 1.45 12.44 9.14
N TYR A 96 2.07 12.06 10.25
CA TYR A 96 1.77 10.79 10.91
C TYR A 96 1.02 10.98 12.22
N PRO A 97 0.08 10.07 12.54
CA PRO A 97 -0.70 10.17 13.77
C PRO A 97 0.19 10.16 15.01
N LYS A 98 -0.21 10.92 16.02
CA LYS A 98 0.40 10.85 17.36
C LYS A 98 0.46 9.40 17.81
N GLY A 99 1.66 8.91 18.11
CA GLY A 99 1.88 7.54 18.56
C GLY A 99 2.54 6.62 17.54
N THR A 100 2.72 7.06 16.29
CA THR A 100 3.62 6.37 15.37
C THR A 100 5.06 6.77 15.69
N ARG A 101 5.98 5.85 15.59
CA ARG A 101 7.35 5.97 16.12
C ARG A 101 8.26 6.90 15.33
N ALA A 102 7.86 7.25 14.12
CA ALA A 102 8.51 8.26 13.30
C ALA A 102 8.46 9.68 13.91
N HIS A 103 7.94 9.83 15.12
CA HIS A 103 7.71 11.10 15.77
C HIS A 103 8.95 11.81 16.28
N TYR A 104 10.11 11.19 16.28
CA TYR A 104 11.24 11.74 16.99
C TYR A 104 12.47 11.79 16.13
N LEU A 105 12.59 12.88 15.49
CA LEU A 105 13.86 13.37 15.03
C LEU A 105 14.34 14.41 16.02
N ALA A 106 15.56 14.42 16.25
CA ALA A 106 16.15 15.09 17.33
C ALA A 106 16.78 16.38 16.88
N ARG A 107 16.60 17.43 17.61
CA ARG A 107 17.42 18.65 17.49
C ARG A 107 18.70 18.47 18.25
N LYS A 108 19.80 18.54 17.59
CA LYS A 108 21.09 18.77 18.22
C LYS A 108 21.11 20.22 18.69
N ALA A 109 21.35 20.45 19.94
CA ALA A 109 21.66 21.79 20.43
C ALA A 109 23.16 22.02 20.28
N GLY A 110 23.56 22.98 19.49
CA GLY A 110 24.95 23.42 19.44
C GLY A 110 25.50 23.76 18.05
N PRO A 111 26.69 24.34 17.96
CA PRO A 111 27.32 24.69 16.70
C PRO A 111 27.56 23.47 15.80
N GLY A 112 27.36 23.63 14.50
CA GLY A 112 27.53 22.56 13.52
C GLY A 112 26.35 21.60 13.44
N TYR A 113 25.23 21.98 14.00
CA TYR A 113 24.01 21.19 13.92
C TYR A 113 23.37 21.29 12.55
N HIS A 114 23.03 20.12 12.00
CA HIS A 114 22.19 20.00 10.85
C HIS A 114 20.78 19.59 11.29
N GLU A 115 19.78 20.42 11.04
CA GLU A 115 18.39 20.07 11.27
C GLU A 115 17.96 19.14 10.13
N PRO A 116 17.52 17.89 10.45
CA PRO A 116 17.11 16.96 9.40
C PRO A 116 15.96 17.55 8.60
N ASP A 117 16.04 17.37 7.30
CA ASP A 117 14.96 17.79 6.41
C ASP A 117 13.82 16.76 6.36
N PHE A 118 12.80 17.08 5.58
CA PHE A 118 11.64 16.19 5.40
C PHE A 118 12.04 14.81 4.88
N TYR A 119 12.96 14.75 3.92
CA TYR A 119 13.35 13.49 3.29
C TYR A 119 14.17 12.62 4.23
N GLU A 120 14.98 13.22 5.08
CA GLU A 120 15.67 12.48 6.13
C GLU A 120 14.68 11.88 7.12
N MET A 121 13.70 12.67 7.55
CA MET A 121 12.64 12.19 8.45
C MET A 121 11.83 11.07 7.83
N TYR A 122 11.48 11.23 6.56
CA TYR A 122 10.75 10.24 5.80
C TYR A 122 11.57 8.95 5.60
N GLY A 123 12.87 9.08 5.34
CA GLY A 123 13.78 7.95 5.24
C GLY A 123 13.86 7.13 6.52
N PHE A 124 13.87 7.77 7.67
CA PHE A 124 13.83 7.07 8.95
C PHE A 124 12.52 6.32 9.17
N GLU A 125 11.41 6.91 8.79
CA GLU A 125 10.13 6.23 8.92
C GLU A 125 10.02 5.01 8.01
N ILE A 126 10.52 5.12 6.78
CA ILE A 126 10.58 3.99 5.87
C ILE A 126 11.49 2.90 6.43
N TYR A 127 12.66 3.26 6.93
CA TYR A 127 13.55 2.31 7.60
C TYR A 127 12.86 1.59 8.77
N ASP A 128 12.15 2.32 9.65
CA ASP A 128 11.44 1.72 10.78
C ASP A 128 10.37 0.73 10.32
N ARG A 129 9.69 1.01 9.22
CA ARG A 129 8.69 0.10 8.64
C ARG A 129 9.32 -1.22 8.20
N TRP A 130 10.46 -1.17 7.46
CA TRP A 130 11.16 -2.37 7.05
C TRP A 130 11.71 -3.14 8.24
N ARG A 131 12.27 -2.45 9.20
CA ARG A 131 12.72 -3.05 10.45
C ARG A 131 11.56 -3.76 11.18
N CYS A 132 10.41 -3.14 11.22
CA CYS A 132 9.20 -3.77 11.75
C CYS A 132 8.76 -5.02 10.98
N MET A 133 9.14 -5.17 9.75
CA MET A 133 8.90 -6.37 8.93
C MET A 133 10.07 -7.38 9.00
N GLY A 134 11.03 -7.20 9.92
CA GLY A 134 12.21 -8.06 9.98
C GLY A 134 13.25 -7.76 8.90
N GLY A 135 13.18 -6.58 8.26
CA GLY A 135 14.07 -6.11 7.21
C GLY A 135 13.65 -6.46 5.78
N LEU A 136 12.63 -7.29 5.63
CA LEU A 136 12.17 -7.77 4.32
C LEU A 136 10.67 -7.53 4.14
N SER A 137 10.28 -7.06 2.95
CA SER A 137 8.87 -7.03 2.53
C SER A 137 8.58 -8.23 1.63
N PRO A 138 7.52 -9.01 1.92
CA PRO A 138 7.12 -10.11 1.05
C PRO A 138 6.35 -9.67 -0.19
N PHE A 139 5.90 -8.43 -0.25
CA PHE A 139 4.95 -7.92 -1.24
C PHE A 139 5.36 -8.23 -2.68
N TYR A 140 6.61 -7.90 -3.06
CA TYR A 140 7.08 -8.17 -4.42
C TYR A 140 7.07 -9.66 -4.75
N GLY A 141 7.57 -10.50 -3.84
CA GLY A 141 7.59 -11.96 -4.01
C GLY A 141 6.19 -12.58 -4.15
N GLN A 142 5.18 -11.95 -3.56
CA GLN A 142 3.79 -12.39 -3.62
C GLN A 142 3.04 -11.89 -4.86
N THR A 143 3.31 -10.65 -5.30
CA THR A 143 2.55 -10.02 -6.39
C THR A 143 3.16 -10.27 -7.76
N GLN A 144 4.48 -10.42 -7.87
CA GLN A 144 5.13 -10.64 -9.16
C GLN A 144 4.72 -11.95 -9.85
N PRO A 145 4.60 -13.10 -9.18
CA PRO A 145 4.08 -14.33 -9.80
C PRO A 145 2.68 -14.17 -10.39
N GLN A 146 1.83 -13.37 -9.75
CA GLN A 146 0.49 -13.09 -10.26
C GLN A 146 0.56 -12.35 -11.62
N LYS A 147 1.42 -11.34 -11.73
CA LYS A 147 1.65 -10.61 -12.99
C LYS A 147 2.25 -11.52 -14.08
N TRP A 148 3.16 -12.41 -13.72
CA TRP A 148 3.74 -13.35 -14.68
C TRP A 148 2.68 -14.30 -15.26
N GLU A 149 1.79 -14.81 -14.41
CA GLU A 149 0.72 -15.68 -14.88
C GLU A 149 -0.28 -14.94 -15.78
N VAL A 150 -0.65 -13.70 -15.44
CA VAL A 150 -1.48 -12.86 -16.33
C VAL A 150 -0.77 -12.64 -17.67
N ALA A 151 0.51 -12.27 -17.67
CA ALA A 151 1.29 -12.06 -18.89
C ALA A 151 1.36 -13.33 -19.77
N LYS A 152 1.56 -14.50 -19.13
CA LYS A 152 1.58 -15.80 -19.81
C LYS A 152 0.23 -16.06 -20.49
N ARG A 153 -0.89 -15.92 -19.81
CA ARG A 153 -2.24 -16.11 -20.36
C ARG A 153 -2.53 -15.15 -21.50
N LEU A 154 -2.10 -13.89 -21.40
CA LEU A 154 -2.21 -12.92 -22.49
C LEU A 154 -1.40 -13.36 -23.72
N LYS A 155 -0.17 -13.84 -23.51
CA LYS A 155 0.69 -14.34 -24.59
C LYS A 155 0.12 -15.58 -25.26
N GLU A 156 -0.47 -16.50 -24.48
CA GLU A 156 -1.16 -17.68 -25.00
C GLU A 156 -2.38 -17.32 -25.87
N ARG A 157 -3.11 -16.27 -25.48
CA ARG A 157 -4.31 -15.83 -26.21
C ARG A 157 -4.01 -15.02 -27.46
N TYR A 158 -3.05 -14.10 -27.41
CA TYR A 158 -2.82 -13.10 -28.45
C TYR A 158 -1.49 -13.27 -29.22
N GLY A 159 -0.62 -14.17 -28.77
CA GLY A 159 0.67 -14.38 -29.40
C GLY A 159 1.53 -13.13 -29.44
N ASP A 160 2.06 -12.80 -30.62
CA ASP A 160 2.94 -11.64 -30.84
C ASP A 160 2.17 -10.32 -31.07
N GLU A 161 0.85 -10.36 -31.10
CA GLU A 161 0.02 -9.16 -31.20
C GLU A 161 0.02 -8.34 -29.90
N VAL A 162 0.37 -8.96 -28.76
CA VAL A 162 0.46 -8.33 -27.45
C VAL A 162 1.88 -8.39 -26.91
N VAL A 163 2.38 -7.24 -26.47
CA VAL A 163 3.65 -7.10 -25.74
C VAL A 163 3.35 -6.67 -24.31
N VAL A 164 3.69 -7.51 -23.34
CA VAL A 164 3.46 -7.23 -21.92
C VAL A 164 4.72 -6.70 -21.26
N ARG A 165 4.58 -5.63 -20.49
CA ARG A 165 5.63 -5.07 -19.62
C ARG A 165 5.07 -4.84 -18.21
N TYR A 166 5.98 -4.82 -17.24
CA TYR A 166 5.64 -4.56 -15.83
C TYR A 166 6.06 -3.15 -15.46
N ALA A 167 5.23 -2.45 -14.72
CA ALA A 167 5.56 -1.14 -14.17
C ALA A 167 5.19 -1.07 -12.70
N TYR A 168 5.86 -0.15 -11.97
CA TYR A 168 5.67 0.02 -10.53
C TYR A 168 5.52 1.50 -10.19
N GLY A 169 4.61 1.79 -9.29
CA GLY A 169 4.45 3.12 -8.70
C GLY A 169 5.63 3.48 -7.81
N ILE A 170 6.11 2.50 -7.04
CA ILE A 170 7.34 2.57 -6.26
C ILE A 170 8.27 1.49 -6.79
N ASP A 171 9.38 1.88 -7.41
CA ASP A 171 10.28 0.95 -8.07
C ASP A 171 10.91 -0.01 -7.05
N PRO A 172 10.75 -1.33 -7.19
CA PRO A 172 11.28 -2.31 -6.24
C PRO A 172 12.78 -2.58 -6.38
N PHE A 173 13.41 -2.22 -7.52
CA PHE A 173 14.80 -2.59 -7.81
C PHE A 173 15.68 -1.42 -8.24
N PRO A 174 16.80 -1.18 -7.53
CA PRO A 174 17.73 -0.10 -7.86
C PRO A 174 18.66 -0.39 -9.03
N GLN A 175 18.92 -1.66 -9.28
CA GLN A 175 20.03 -2.13 -10.14
C GLN A 175 19.56 -2.56 -11.52
N ILE A 176 18.27 -2.72 -11.69
CA ILE A 176 17.63 -2.95 -12.98
C ILE A 176 17.11 -1.60 -13.46
N GLU A 177 17.14 -1.34 -14.75
CA GLU A 177 16.53 -0.13 -15.30
C GLU A 177 15.17 0.12 -14.66
N LYS A 178 14.96 1.35 -14.20
CA LYS A 178 13.74 1.73 -13.49
C LYS A 178 12.51 1.29 -14.28
N GLN A 179 11.72 0.41 -13.72
CA GLN A 179 10.46 -0.03 -14.31
C GLN A 179 9.32 0.91 -13.90
N THR A 180 9.54 2.20 -14.09
CA THR A 180 8.50 3.20 -13.90
C THR A 180 7.58 3.24 -15.13
N PRO A 181 6.34 3.73 -14.99
CA PRO A 181 5.44 3.86 -16.13
C PRO A 181 6.05 4.61 -17.32
N GLN A 182 6.88 5.64 -17.06
CA GLN A 182 7.52 6.43 -18.11
C GLN A 182 8.54 5.63 -18.91
N VAL A 183 9.35 4.81 -18.26
CA VAL A 183 10.36 3.96 -18.93
C VAL A 183 9.66 2.91 -19.75
N VAL A 184 8.69 2.25 -19.16
CA VAL A 184 7.93 1.15 -19.82
C VAL A 184 7.16 1.64 -21.05
N VAL A 185 6.53 2.81 -20.97
CA VAL A 185 5.85 3.42 -22.14
C VAL A 185 6.84 3.68 -23.26
N ARG A 186 8.04 4.21 -22.94
CA ARG A 186 9.06 4.47 -23.96
C ARG A 186 9.50 3.19 -24.65
N GLU A 187 9.82 2.15 -23.91
CA GLU A 187 10.19 0.84 -24.45
C GLU A 187 9.10 0.28 -25.37
N LEU A 188 7.86 0.29 -24.91
CA LEU A 188 6.73 -0.21 -25.71
C LEU A 188 6.55 0.55 -27.02
N VAL A 189 6.64 1.89 -26.98
CA VAL A 189 6.39 2.73 -28.16
C VAL A 189 7.59 2.76 -29.11
N GLN A 190 8.81 2.97 -28.59
CA GLN A 190 10.00 3.17 -29.42
C GLN A 190 10.67 1.86 -29.82
N ASP A 191 10.80 0.93 -28.91
CA ASP A 191 11.57 -0.29 -29.15
C ASP A 191 10.68 -1.41 -29.70
N GLU A 192 9.45 -1.52 -29.21
CA GLU A 192 8.50 -2.55 -29.60
C GLU A 192 7.53 -2.11 -30.73
N GLY A 193 7.41 -0.80 -30.95
CA GLY A 193 6.55 -0.26 -32.03
C GLY A 193 5.06 -0.54 -31.79
N VAL A 194 4.60 -0.53 -30.53
CA VAL A 194 3.17 -0.73 -30.23
C VAL A 194 2.35 0.45 -30.76
N THR A 195 1.14 0.15 -31.20
CA THR A 195 0.21 1.13 -31.76
C THR A 195 -0.95 1.46 -30.84
N HIS A 196 -1.11 0.70 -29.77
CA HIS A 196 -2.17 0.84 -28.77
C HIS A 196 -1.62 0.48 -27.39
N LEU A 197 -2.15 1.10 -26.32
CA LEU A 197 -1.76 0.79 -24.95
C LEU A 197 -2.97 0.38 -24.11
N ALA A 198 -2.86 -0.73 -23.42
CA ALA A 198 -3.76 -1.15 -22.34
C ALA A 198 -2.98 -1.12 -21.01
N VAL A 199 -3.50 -0.42 -20.01
CA VAL A 199 -2.88 -0.30 -18.70
C VAL A 199 -3.80 -0.93 -17.68
N ALA A 200 -3.31 -1.94 -16.97
CA ALA A 200 -4.06 -2.60 -15.92
C ALA A 200 -3.32 -2.47 -14.58
N GLU A 201 -4.03 -1.97 -13.59
CA GLU A 201 -3.50 -1.71 -12.26
C GLU A 201 -3.86 -2.87 -11.33
N HIS A 202 -2.89 -3.36 -10.55
CA HIS A 202 -3.08 -4.46 -9.61
C HIS A 202 -3.68 -3.96 -8.28
N PHE A 203 -4.80 -3.22 -8.38
CA PHE A 203 -5.51 -2.67 -7.22
C PHE A 203 -6.93 -3.21 -7.15
N SER A 204 -7.35 -3.67 -5.98
CA SER A 204 -8.76 -3.99 -5.76
C SER A 204 -9.63 -2.74 -5.68
N VAL A 205 -9.07 -1.63 -5.22
CA VAL A 205 -9.75 -0.33 -5.11
C VAL A 205 -8.90 0.74 -5.79
N ILE A 206 -9.45 1.38 -6.80
CA ILE A 206 -8.81 2.48 -7.54
C ILE A 206 -9.10 3.80 -6.81
N SER A 207 -8.08 4.68 -6.76
CA SER A 207 -8.17 6.05 -6.24
C SER A 207 -7.67 7.06 -7.27
N ASP A 208 -8.20 8.28 -7.24
CA ASP A 208 -7.66 9.35 -8.09
C ASP A 208 -6.24 9.70 -7.72
N ALA A 209 -5.90 9.67 -6.44
CA ALA A 209 -4.56 9.97 -5.95
C ALA A 209 -3.51 9.01 -6.52
N MET A 210 -3.76 7.70 -6.45
CA MET A 210 -2.79 6.70 -6.92
C MET A 210 -2.94 6.44 -8.42
N SER A 211 -4.14 6.13 -8.88
CA SER A 211 -4.36 5.71 -10.26
C SER A 211 -4.25 6.87 -11.24
N THR A 212 -4.97 7.97 -10.99
CA THR A 212 -4.99 9.09 -11.93
C THR A 212 -3.73 9.93 -11.82
N PHE A 213 -3.37 10.39 -10.62
CA PHE A 213 -2.25 11.30 -10.42
C PHE A 213 -0.89 10.65 -10.50
N HIS A 214 -0.72 9.49 -9.84
CA HIS A 214 0.60 8.89 -9.74
C HIS A 214 0.91 7.96 -10.92
N ILE A 215 -0.09 7.37 -11.56
CA ILE A 215 0.10 6.37 -12.62
C ILE A 215 -0.29 6.90 -13.98
N ARG A 216 -1.56 7.20 -14.21
CA ARG A 216 -2.08 7.58 -15.54
C ARG A 216 -1.39 8.82 -16.07
N ARG A 217 -1.22 9.84 -15.23
CA ARG A 217 -0.49 11.06 -15.60
C ARG A 217 0.94 10.76 -16.07
N HIS A 218 1.63 9.82 -15.45
CA HIS A 218 2.99 9.45 -15.88
C HIS A 218 3.02 8.72 -17.21
N VAL A 219 2.03 7.86 -17.48
CA VAL A 219 1.86 7.20 -18.77
C VAL A 219 1.57 8.24 -19.86
N GLU A 220 0.59 9.10 -19.64
CA GLU A 220 0.20 10.14 -20.59
C GLU A 220 1.32 11.15 -20.83
N HIS A 221 2.05 11.55 -19.80
CA HIS A 221 3.20 12.44 -19.93
C HIS A 221 4.32 11.81 -20.76
N ALA A 222 4.60 10.52 -20.58
CA ALA A 222 5.57 9.81 -21.40
C ALA A 222 5.18 9.77 -22.87
N LEU A 223 3.92 9.49 -23.19
CA LEU A 223 3.40 9.55 -24.57
C LEU A 223 3.55 10.95 -25.16
N HIS A 224 3.21 11.97 -24.40
CA HIS A 224 3.36 13.36 -24.83
C HIS A 224 4.83 13.72 -25.12
N GLN A 225 5.76 13.30 -24.25
CA GLN A 225 7.20 13.53 -24.47
C GLN A 225 7.73 12.83 -25.73
N LEU A 226 7.16 11.69 -26.07
CA LEU A 226 7.49 10.94 -27.30
C LEU A 226 6.82 11.50 -28.55
N GLY A 227 5.89 12.46 -28.40
CA GLY A 227 5.04 12.91 -29.50
C GLY A 227 4.11 11.81 -30.05
N ALA A 228 3.90 10.75 -29.26
CA ALA A 228 3.09 9.61 -29.67
C ALA A 228 1.62 9.86 -29.37
N GLN A 229 0.80 9.74 -30.42
CA GLN A 229 -0.67 9.82 -30.32
C GLN A 229 -1.24 8.44 -30.62
N ILE A 230 -1.21 7.57 -29.63
CA ILE A 230 -1.77 6.22 -29.72
C ILE A 230 -2.94 6.06 -28.76
N PRO A 231 -3.98 5.31 -29.12
CA PRO A 231 -5.08 4.99 -28.22
C PRO A 231 -4.59 4.32 -26.94
N ILE A 232 -5.20 4.72 -25.82
CA ILE A 232 -4.93 4.15 -24.52
C ILE A 232 -6.23 3.80 -23.80
N ALA A 233 -6.25 2.65 -23.14
CA ALA A 233 -7.33 2.26 -22.23
C ALA A 233 -6.77 1.82 -20.88
N TYR A 234 -7.47 2.20 -19.82
CA TYR A 234 -7.16 1.81 -18.45
C TYR A 234 -8.18 0.76 -17.99
N ALA A 235 -7.68 -0.30 -17.35
CA ALA A 235 -8.56 -1.30 -16.74
C ALA A 235 -9.33 -0.70 -15.56
N ASP A 236 -10.48 -1.27 -15.29
CA ASP A 236 -11.22 -0.99 -14.07
C ASP A 236 -10.61 -1.77 -12.89
N GLN A 237 -11.01 -1.41 -11.66
CA GLN A 237 -10.53 -2.05 -10.43
C GLN A 237 -10.79 -3.57 -10.42
N LEU A 238 -9.97 -4.30 -9.66
CA LEU A 238 -10.08 -5.75 -9.54
C LEU A 238 -11.16 -6.17 -8.55
N GLY A 239 -11.34 -5.39 -7.51
CA GLY A 239 -12.34 -5.66 -6.48
C GLY A 239 -13.78 -5.57 -6.99
N GLY A 240 -14.62 -6.41 -6.44
CA GLY A 240 -16.04 -6.51 -6.81
C GLY A 240 -16.32 -7.40 -8.04
N ARG A 241 -15.29 -7.94 -8.70
CA ARG A 241 -15.43 -8.96 -9.75
C ARG A 241 -15.77 -10.31 -9.15
N ASP A 242 -16.43 -11.16 -9.92
CA ASP A 242 -16.89 -12.48 -9.44
C ASP A 242 -15.71 -13.31 -8.89
N ALA A 243 -14.61 -13.41 -9.63
CA ALA A 243 -13.44 -14.15 -9.19
C ALA A 243 -12.86 -13.57 -7.90
N PHE A 244 -12.75 -12.23 -7.77
CA PHE A 244 -12.28 -11.59 -6.54
C PHE A 244 -13.19 -11.93 -5.35
N ASN A 245 -14.48 -11.80 -5.52
CA ASN A 245 -15.48 -12.10 -4.47
C ASN A 245 -15.42 -13.57 -4.06
N GLU A 246 -15.28 -14.48 -5.02
CA GLU A 246 -15.11 -15.90 -4.76
C GLU A 246 -13.88 -16.18 -3.90
N GLY A 247 -12.74 -15.56 -4.21
CA GLY A 247 -11.53 -15.64 -3.38
C GLY A 247 -11.76 -15.15 -1.95
N VAL A 248 -12.49 -14.04 -1.77
CA VAL A 248 -12.82 -13.52 -0.44
C VAL A 248 -13.73 -14.51 0.31
N VAL A 249 -14.75 -15.08 -0.36
CA VAL A 249 -15.66 -16.07 0.24
C VAL A 249 -14.91 -17.32 0.68
N LEU A 250 -14.00 -17.83 -0.15
CA LEU A 250 -13.18 -19.00 0.18
C LEU A 250 -12.29 -18.69 1.39
N LYS A 251 -11.69 -17.52 1.43
CA LYS A 251 -10.88 -17.10 2.58
C LYS A 251 -11.69 -17.05 3.86
N VAL A 252 -12.87 -16.48 3.82
CA VAL A 252 -13.77 -16.46 4.99
C VAL A 252 -14.12 -17.89 5.43
N LYS A 253 -14.45 -18.79 4.50
CA LYS A 253 -14.74 -20.20 4.83
C LYS A 253 -13.56 -20.88 5.53
N GLU A 254 -12.37 -20.76 4.99
CA GLU A 254 -11.15 -21.33 5.59
C GLU A 254 -10.93 -20.84 7.02
N GLU A 255 -11.11 -19.54 7.26
CA GLU A 255 -10.95 -18.97 8.59
C GLU A 255 -12.01 -19.44 9.58
N LEU A 256 -13.23 -19.62 9.10
CA LEU A 256 -14.34 -20.14 9.91
C LEU A 256 -14.19 -21.64 10.25
N GLU A 257 -13.54 -22.43 9.38
CA GLU A 257 -13.26 -23.85 9.65
C GLU A 257 -12.35 -24.07 10.88
N GLU A 258 -11.56 -23.08 11.25
CA GLU A 258 -10.71 -23.11 12.46
C GLU A 258 -11.51 -22.83 13.75
N LEU A 259 -12.77 -22.42 13.66
CA LEU A 259 -13.58 -21.93 14.77
C LEU A 259 -14.71 -22.92 15.15
N PRO A 260 -15.24 -22.86 16.39
CA PRO A 260 -16.44 -23.60 16.75
C PRO A 260 -17.62 -23.17 15.85
N ARG A 261 -18.36 -24.15 15.30
CA ARG A 261 -19.40 -23.89 14.28
C ARG A 261 -20.51 -22.94 14.71
N ASN A 262 -20.79 -22.86 16.00
CA ASN A 262 -21.82 -21.99 16.57
C ASN A 262 -21.25 -20.72 17.21
N ALA A 263 -19.97 -20.40 16.98
CA ALA A 263 -19.35 -19.21 17.53
C ALA A 263 -19.94 -17.93 16.94
N GLU A 264 -19.96 -16.88 17.73
CA GLU A 264 -20.33 -15.53 17.28
C GLU A 264 -19.09 -14.87 16.65
N VAL A 265 -19.11 -14.65 15.33
CA VAL A 265 -17.94 -14.21 14.56
C VAL A 265 -18.20 -12.90 13.85
N ALA A 266 -17.28 -11.96 13.99
CA ALA A 266 -17.22 -10.76 13.15
C ALA A 266 -16.08 -10.87 12.14
N VAL A 267 -16.39 -10.73 10.85
CA VAL A 267 -15.42 -10.64 9.76
C VAL A 267 -15.17 -9.16 9.47
N PHE A 268 -13.91 -8.73 9.57
CA PHE A 268 -13.49 -7.42 9.16
C PHE A 268 -12.88 -7.49 7.78
N LEU A 269 -13.41 -6.72 6.85
CA LEU A 269 -12.83 -6.51 5.53
C LEU A 269 -12.06 -5.19 5.56
N SER A 270 -10.74 -5.29 5.68
CA SER A 270 -9.89 -4.14 5.92
C SER A 270 -9.44 -3.45 4.64
N ASN A 271 -9.71 -2.14 4.61
CA ASN A 271 -9.24 -1.21 3.60
C ASN A 271 -8.06 -0.37 4.12
N HIS A 272 -7.25 0.14 3.20
CA HIS A 272 -6.22 1.12 3.52
C HIS A 272 -6.82 2.34 4.23
N GLY A 273 -7.83 2.94 3.62
CA GLY A 273 -8.42 4.19 4.06
C GLY A 273 -7.80 5.40 3.36
N PHE A 274 -8.63 6.43 3.16
CA PHE A 274 -8.23 7.68 2.55
C PHE A 274 -8.94 8.85 3.25
N PRO A 275 -8.34 10.07 3.33
CA PRO A 275 -8.99 11.18 4.02
C PRO A 275 -10.34 11.55 3.39
N LEU A 276 -11.34 11.81 4.22
CA LEU A 276 -12.64 12.35 3.79
C LEU A 276 -12.64 13.88 3.72
N THR A 277 -11.50 14.50 3.97
CA THR A 277 -11.33 15.93 4.00
C THR A 277 -10.16 16.36 3.13
N LYS A 278 -10.09 17.63 2.85
CA LYS A 278 -8.95 18.22 2.15
C LYS A 278 -7.65 18.00 2.95
N VAL A 279 -6.60 17.53 2.27
CA VAL A 279 -5.25 17.40 2.80
C VAL A 279 -4.31 18.25 1.95
N GLY A 280 -3.65 19.21 2.56
CA GLY A 280 -2.87 20.18 1.81
C GLY A 280 -3.72 20.94 0.80
N ARG A 281 -3.41 20.82 -0.48
CA ARG A 281 -4.20 21.37 -1.59
C ARG A 281 -5.12 20.34 -2.24
N TYR A 282 -4.89 19.05 -1.97
CA TYR A 282 -5.66 17.96 -2.54
C TYR A 282 -7.00 17.80 -1.85
N ASN A 283 -8.07 17.76 -2.62
CA ASN A 283 -9.41 17.52 -2.09
C ASN A 283 -9.70 16.02 -1.99
N ALA A 284 -9.10 15.39 -0.99
CA ALA A 284 -9.21 13.95 -0.80
C ALA A 284 -10.66 13.47 -0.55
N GLY A 285 -11.54 14.36 -0.12
CA GLY A 285 -12.96 14.04 0.06
C GLY A 285 -13.74 13.85 -1.24
N GLU A 286 -13.18 14.29 -2.38
CA GLU A 286 -13.75 14.10 -3.73
C GLU A 286 -13.08 12.97 -4.51
N ASP A 287 -12.04 12.32 -3.93
CA ASP A 287 -11.39 11.16 -4.53
C ASP A 287 -12.38 10.00 -4.71
N CYS A 288 -12.31 9.32 -5.85
CA CYS A 288 -13.16 8.17 -6.15
C CYS A 288 -12.96 6.98 -5.21
N TYR A 289 -11.88 6.97 -4.43
CA TYR A 289 -11.52 5.88 -3.51
C TYR A 289 -12.69 5.44 -2.62
N HIS A 290 -13.37 6.39 -1.97
CA HIS A 290 -14.42 6.02 -1.00
C HIS A 290 -15.63 5.36 -1.65
N GLN A 291 -16.01 5.83 -2.84
CA GLN A 291 -17.09 5.21 -3.60
C GLN A 291 -16.68 3.82 -4.07
N ASN A 292 -15.47 3.68 -4.57
CA ASN A 292 -14.93 2.42 -5.05
C ASN A 292 -14.77 1.41 -3.90
N ALA A 293 -14.18 1.82 -2.78
CA ALA A 293 -14.02 0.97 -1.59
C ALA A 293 -15.39 0.49 -1.04
N LYS A 294 -16.40 1.37 -1.07
CA LYS A 294 -17.75 0.99 -0.68
C LYS A 294 -18.35 -0.04 -1.64
N THR A 295 -18.24 0.18 -2.94
CA THR A 295 -18.76 -0.75 -3.95
C THR A 295 -18.10 -2.13 -3.84
N VAL A 296 -16.79 -2.18 -3.68
CA VAL A 296 -16.05 -3.45 -3.49
C VAL A 296 -16.49 -4.15 -2.21
N TYR A 297 -16.61 -3.40 -1.11
CA TYR A 297 -17.08 -3.94 0.16
C TYR A 297 -18.50 -4.52 0.07
N GLU A 298 -19.44 -3.76 -0.52
CA GLU A 298 -20.84 -4.21 -0.64
C GLU A 298 -20.94 -5.47 -1.49
N SER A 299 -20.15 -5.56 -2.57
CA SER A 299 -20.08 -6.74 -3.42
C SER A 299 -19.50 -7.95 -2.68
N ALA A 300 -18.38 -7.80 -2.02
CA ALA A 300 -17.74 -8.87 -1.25
C ALA A 300 -18.63 -9.33 -0.08
N ARG A 301 -19.26 -8.38 0.62
CA ARG A 301 -20.20 -8.67 1.70
C ARG A 301 -21.38 -9.49 1.19
N ALA A 302 -22.02 -9.10 0.09
CA ALA A 302 -23.13 -9.83 -0.50
C ALA A 302 -22.72 -11.26 -0.86
N ALA A 303 -21.53 -11.44 -1.46
CA ALA A 303 -21.00 -12.76 -1.79
C ALA A 303 -20.77 -13.63 -0.54
N ILE A 304 -20.26 -13.03 0.57
CA ILE A 304 -20.10 -13.74 1.85
C ILE A 304 -21.47 -14.15 2.40
N GLU A 305 -22.44 -13.23 2.45
CA GLU A 305 -23.78 -13.50 2.97
C GLU A 305 -24.51 -14.62 2.18
N GLU A 306 -24.28 -14.70 0.88
CA GLU A 306 -24.81 -15.76 0.02
C GLU A 306 -24.02 -17.07 0.13
N GLY A 307 -22.69 -16.97 0.06
CA GLY A 307 -21.77 -18.11 -0.10
C GLY A 307 -21.41 -18.83 1.19
N VAL A 308 -21.49 -18.16 2.35
CA VAL A 308 -21.08 -18.73 3.64
C VAL A 308 -22.29 -19.17 4.45
N LYS A 309 -22.30 -20.42 4.89
CA LYS A 309 -23.31 -20.96 5.80
C LYS A 309 -22.67 -21.15 7.17
N TRP A 310 -23.15 -20.40 8.16
CA TRP A 310 -22.64 -20.41 9.52
C TRP A 310 -23.77 -20.63 10.51
N GLU A 311 -23.52 -21.38 11.58
CA GLU A 311 -24.55 -21.74 12.57
C GLU A 311 -24.75 -20.65 13.63
N GLY A 312 -23.68 -19.91 13.98
CA GLY A 312 -23.72 -18.75 14.88
C GLY A 312 -24.04 -17.44 14.18
N GLU A 313 -23.94 -16.31 14.89
CA GLU A 313 -24.00 -14.99 14.25
C GLU A 313 -22.72 -14.74 13.44
N LEU A 314 -22.89 -14.38 12.17
CA LEU A 314 -21.79 -13.92 11.31
C LEU A 314 -22.08 -12.48 10.86
N ALA A 315 -21.24 -11.54 11.26
CA ALA A 315 -21.36 -10.15 10.84
C ALA A 315 -20.14 -9.69 10.05
N VAL A 316 -20.35 -8.93 8.98
CA VAL A 316 -19.27 -8.39 8.14
C VAL A 316 -19.19 -6.89 8.31
N PHE A 317 -17.98 -6.37 8.56
CA PHE A 317 -17.70 -4.95 8.78
C PHE A 317 -16.66 -4.44 7.79
N GLN A 318 -16.90 -3.28 7.21
CA GLN A 318 -15.84 -2.53 6.51
C GLN A 318 -15.01 -1.78 7.54
N VAL A 319 -13.70 -1.96 7.49
CA VAL A 319 -12.76 -1.36 8.43
C VAL A 319 -11.64 -0.64 7.68
N PHE A 320 -11.14 0.46 8.22
CA PHE A 320 -10.12 1.29 7.58
C PHE A 320 -8.88 1.41 8.48
N GLY A 321 -7.73 1.00 7.95
CA GLY A 321 -6.47 0.98 8.70
C GLY A 321 -5.85 2.37 8.91
N GLN A 322 -6.21 3.36 8.07
CA GLN A 322 -5.63 4.69 8.12
C GLN A 322 -6.68 5.79 8.01
N TYR A 323 -6.28 7.02 8.34
CA TYR A 323 -7.08 8.25 8.22
C TYR A 323 -8.43 8.23 8.96
N THR A 324 -8.55 7.41 9.99
CA THR A 324 -9.78 7.28 10.79
C THR A 324 -9.90 8.34 11.90
N GLU A 325 -8.88 9.16 12.11
CA GLU A 325 -8.89 10.24 13.08
C GLU A 325 -9.87 11.35 12.67
N ARG A 326 -10.45 12.02 13.67
CA ARG A 326 -11.51 13.04 13.48
C ARG A 326 -11.18 14.10 12.42
N LYS A 327 -9.92 14.50 12.29
CA LYS A 327 -9.49 15.51 11.31
C LYS A 327 -9.61 15.06 9.86
N TYR A 328 -9.48 13.75 9.61
CA TYR A 328 -9.58 13.12 8.29
C TYR A 328 -10.92 12.44 8.05
N ASN A 329 -11.63 12.14 9.14
CA ASN A 329 -12.86 11.37 9.15
C ASN A 329 -13.95 12.11 9.97
N PRO A 330 -14.42 13.27 9.49
CA PRO A 330 -15.46 14.00 10.18
C PRO A 330 -16.77 13.19 10.19
N GLY A 331 -17.39 13.13 11.38
CA GLY A 331 -18.59 12.31 11.59
C GLY A 331 -18.34 10.80 11.77
N GLY A 332 -17.08 10.35 11.72
CA GLY A 332 -16.74 8.96 12.03
C GLY A 332 -17.26 7.95 11.00
N ARG A 333 -17.36 8.34 9.72
CA ARG A 333 -17.88 7.48 8.63
C ARG A 333 -16.97 6.28 8.32
N MET A 334 -15.67 6.45 8.48
CA MET A 334 -14.72 5.33 8.38
C MET A 334 -14.55 4.69 9.77
N LEU A 335 -14.79 3.41 9.84
CA LEU A 335 -14.67 2.63 11.08
C LEU A 335 -13.21 2.20 11.26
N SER A 336 -12.58 2.62 12.35
CA SER A 336 -11.22 2.14 12.67
C SER A 336 -11.25 0.73 13.24
N PRO A 337 -10.13 -0.05 13.14
CA PRO A 337 -10.05 -1.39 13.70
C PRO A 337 -10.39 -1.44 15.19
N LEU A 338 -9.83 -0.54 16.01
CA LEU A 338 -10.13 -0.50 17.45
C LEU A 338 -11.60 -0.22 17.74
N ARG A 339 -12.22 0.71 17.00
CA ARG A 339 -13.65 1.00 17.18
C ARG A 339 -14.51 -0.17 16.72
N ALA A 340 -14.12 -0.87 15.66
CA ALA A 340 -14.79 -2.09 15.22
C ALA A 340 -14.70 -3.19 16.28
N LEU A 341 -13.54 -3.35 16.93
CA LEU A 341 -13.36 -4.28 18.04
C LEU A 341 -14.23 -3.91 19.25
N ASP A 342 -14.35 -2.62 19.57
CA ASP A 342 -15.25 -2.18 20.66
C ASP A 342 -16.71 -2.54 20.35
N ILE A 343 -17.13 -2.37 19.09
CA ILE A 343 -18.48 -2.77 18.65
C ILE A 343 -18.64 -4.30 18.72
N ALA A 344 -17.69 -5.05 18.20
CA ALA A 344 -17.71 -6.51 18.23
C ALA A 344 -17.80 -7.03 19.68
N SER A 345 -16.94 -6.54 20.57
CA SER A 345 -16.96 -6.90 21.98
C SER A 345 -18.29 -6.54 22.66
N SER A 346 -18.85 -5.36 22.39
CA SER A 346 -20.12 -4.92 22.99
C SER A 346 -21.34 -5.72 22.49
N ARG A 347 -21.25 -6.30 21.31
CA ARG A 347 -22.29 -7.17 20.72
C ARG A 347 -22.13 -8.64 21.10
N GLY A 348 -21.07 -9.00 21.82
CA GLY A 348 -20.84 -10.37 22.28
C GLY A 348 -20.14 -11.28 21.29
N PHE A 349 -19.55 -10.74 20.22
CA PHE A 349 -18.75 -11.56 19.32
C PHE A 349 -17.54 -12.15 20.06
N GLU A 350 -17.32 -13.46 19.89
CA GLU A 350 -16.22 -14.20 20.51
C GLU A 350 -14.95 -14.13 19.68
N TYR A 351 -15.11 -14.03 18.36
CA TYR A 351 -14.01 -14.04 17.39
C TYR A 351 -14.13 -12.88 16.41
N VAL A 352 -12.98 -12.34 16.06
CA VAL A 352 -12.83 -11.41 14.96
C VAL A 352 -11.79 -11.97 14.00
N VAL A 353 -12.16 -12.06 12.73
CA VAL A 353 -11.25 -12.39 11.63
C VAL A 353 -11.13 -11.17 10.73
N ASP A 354 -9.91 -10.59 10.65
CA ASP A 354 -9.63 -9.47 9.78
C ASP A 354 -8.92 -9.94 8.51
N ILE A 355 -9.52 -9.66 7.37
CA ILE A 355 -9.01 -9.98 6.04
C ILE A 355 -8.65 -8.67 5.34
N PRO A 356 -7.34 -8.38 5.13
CA PRO A 356 -6.88 -7.21 4.39
C PRO A 356 -7.12 -7.36 2.88
N TYR A 357 -8.36 -7.41 2.46
CA TYR A 357 -8.81 -7.82 1.13
C TYR A 357 -8.53 -6.77 0.03
N GLU A 358 -8.14 -5.55 0.40
CA GLU A 358 -7.78 -4.50 -0.56
C GLU A 358 -6.42 -4.74 -1.22
N PHE A 359 -5.56 -5.55 -0.62
CA PHE A 359 -4.17 -5.70 -1.01
C PHE A 359 -3.91 -7.04 -1.70
N PRO A 360 -3.18 -7.05 -2.84
CA PRO A 360 -2.83 -8.29 -3.54
C PRO A 360 -1.69 -9.08 -2.88
N GLY A 361 -1.15 -8.57 -1.78
CA GLY A 361 -0.07 -9.17 -1.00
C GLY A 361 0.23 -8.41 0.27
N ASP A 362 1.07 -9.00 1.10
CA ASP A 362 1.46 -8.45 2.40
C ASP A 362 2.49 -7.33 2.23
N SER A 363 2.03 -6.11 2.31
CA SER A 363 2.82 -4.88 2.20
C SER A 363 3.07 -4.24 3.56
N VAL A 364 3.86 -3.17 3.57
CA VAL A 364 4.00 -2.30 4.74
C VAL A 364 2.65 -1.79 5.27
N ASP A 365 1.69 -1.61 4.39
CA ASP A 365 0.35 -1.16 4.76
C ASP A 365 -0.42 -2.23 5.53
N VAL A 366 -0.24 -3.49 5.18
CA VAL A 366 -0.84 -4.63 5.86
C VAL A 366 -0.04 -4.99 7.11
N LEU A 367 1.26 -5.22 6.98
CA LEU A 367 2.08 -5.77 8.06
C LEU A 367 2.42 -4.76 9.15
N VAL A 368 2.44 -3.48 8.84
CA VAL A 368 2.79 -2.44 9.81
C VAL A 368 1.63 -1.51 10.10
N LYS A 369 1.10 -0.83 9.09
CA LYS A 369 0.13 0.25 9.31
C LYS A 369 -1.22 -0.28 9.82
N LEU A 370 -1.76 -1.35 9.22
CA LEU A 370 -3.02 -1.96 9.69
C LEU A 370 -2.87 -2.49 11.12
N ARG A 371 -1.78 -3.18 11.41
CA ARG A 371 -1.52 -3.69 12.77
C ARG A 371 -1.34 -2.59 13.81
N ASN A 372 -0.70 -1.49 13.43
CA ASN A 372 -0.61 -0.30 14.28
C ASN A 372 -2.00 0.31 14.56
N ALA A 373 -2.93 0.23 13.61
CA ALA A 373 -4.30 0.70 13.79
C ALA A 373 -5.09 -0.13 14.82
N TYR A 374 -4.65 -1.37 15.08
CA TYR A 374 -5.12 -2.19 16.21
C TYR A 374 -4.43 -1.87 17.54
N GLY A 375 -3.52 -0.90 17.56
CA GLY A 375 -2.73 -0.56 18.76
C GLY A 375 -1.61 -1.56 19.05
N LEU A 376 -1.28 -2.44 18.13
CA LEU A 376 -0.17 -3.37 18.24
C LEU A 376 1.13 -2.59 18.06
N LYS A 377 1.88 -2.40 19.15
CA LYS A 377 2.99 -1.44 19.22
C LYS A 377 4.32 -1.94 18.68
N ARG A 378 4.44 -3.21 18.29
CA ARG A 378 5.68 -3.81 17.83
C ARG A 378 5.43 -4.77 16.69
N LEU A 379 6.60 -5.19 16.12
CA LEU A 379 6.67 -6.38 15.29
C LEU A 379 5.61 -7.34 15.77
N PRO A 380 4.53 -7.47 15.04
CA PRO A 380 3.60 -8.50 15.39
C PRO A 380 4.41 -9.80 15.34
N ASP A 381 4.19 -10.64 16.30
CA ASP A 381 4.56 -12.05 16.19
C ASP A 381 3.69 -12.65 15.08
N TRP A 382 3.94 -12.26 13.82
CA TRP A 382 3.35 -12.98 12.70
C TRP A 382 4.09 -14.31 12.54
N ASN A 383 3.31 -15.33 12.29
CA ASN A 383 3.83 -16.63 11.94
C ASN A 383 4.38 -16.61 10.48
N GLU A 384 4.86 -17.76 10.00
CA GLU A 384 5.34 -17.94 8.63
C GLU A 384 4.31 -17.58 7.55
N ARG A 385 3.03 -17.46 7.92
CA ARG A 385 1.91 -17.06 7.06
C ARG A 385 1.55 -15.58 7.16
N TYR A 386 2.37 -14.78 7.83
CA TYR A 386 2.09 -13.36 8.09
C TYR A 386 0.77 -13.09 8.82
N GLU A 387 0.30 -14.05 9.61
CA GLU A 387 -0.89 -13.91 10.45
C GLU A 387 -0.52 -13.36 11.83
N THR A 388 -1.42 -12.58 12.40
CA THR A 388 -1.26 -12.05 13.78
C THR A 388 -2.47 -12.44 14.59
N ARG A 389 -2.26 -13.00 15.79
CA ARG A 389 -3.31 -13.38 16.74
C ARG A 389 -3.11 -12.65 18.06
N PHE A 390 -4.18 -12.09 18.62
CA PHE A 390 -4.17 -11.43 19.92
C PHE A 390 -5.57 -11.43 20.54
N ASN A 391 -5.64 -11.08 21.81
CA ASN A 391 -6.92 -10.89 22.50
C ASN A 391 -7.20 -9.40 22.68
N TYR A 392 -8.44 -9.01 22.46
CA TYR A 392 -8.95 -7.68 22.76
C TYR A 392 -10.17 -7.84 23.67
N LYS A 393 -10.00 -7.50 24.97
CA LYS A 393 -11.00 -7.85 26.00
C LYS A 393 -11.26 -9.37 25.93
N GLU A 394 -12.53 -9.77 25.79
CA GLU A 394 -12.93 -11.18 25.67
C GLU A 394 -12.90 -11.71 24.22
N VAL A 395 -12.59 -10.85 23.24
CA VAL A 395 -12.61 -11.19 21.82
C VAL A 395 -11.26 -11.74 21.37
N LYS A 396 -11.25 -12.88 20.72
CA LYS A 396 -10.07 -13.44 20.05
C LYS A 396 -9.97 -12.89 18.64
N VAL A 397 -8.86 -12.24 18.32
CA VAL A 397 -8.65 -11.55 17.05
C VAL A 397 -7.58 -12.24 16.25
N LYS A 398 -7.88 -12.50 14.96
CA LYS A 398 -6.92 -12.97 13.95
C LYS A 398 -6.91 -11.97 12.80
N ILE A 399 -5.73 -11.39 12.52
CA ILE A 399 -5.48 -10.64 11.28
C ILE A 399 -4.78 -11.61 10.33
N THR A 400 -5.36 -11.83 9.17
CA THR A 400 -4.83 -12.77 8.18
C THR A 400 -3.76 -12.11 7.30
N SER A 401 -3.08 -12.91 6.47
CA SER A 401 -2.32 -12.41 5.33
C SER A 401 -3.25 -11.75 4.31
N ALA A 402 -2.74 -10.74 3.60
CA ALA A 402 -3.41 -10.18 2.44
C ALA A 402 -3.33 -11.11 1.23
N LEU A 403 -2.31 -11.97 1.17
CA LEU A 403 -2.22 -12.98 0.13
C LEU A 403 -3.16 -14.14 0.45
N PHE A 404 -4.30 -14.16 -0.20
CA PHE A 404 -5.25 -15.26 -0.15
C PHE A 404 -5.71 -15.62 -1.56
N HIS A 405 -5.82 -16.91 -1.83
CA HIS A 405 -6.32 -17.43 -3.11
C HIS A 405 -5.76 -16.69 -4.34
N PRO A 406 -4.43 -16.72 -4.57
CA PRO A 406 -3.80 -15.93 -5.62
C PRO A 406 -4.39 -16.17 -7.02
N ASP A 407 -4.94 -17.35 -7.29
CA ASP A 407 -5.60 -17.67 -8.56
C ASP A 407 -6.80 -16.75 -8.82
N HIS A 408 -7.58 -16.41 -7.81
CA HIS A 408 -8.71 -15.50 -7.93
C HIS A 408 -8.28 -14.04 -8.18
N TRP A 409 -7.15 -13.62 -7.59
CA TRP A 409 -6.52 -12.35 -7.92
C TRP A 409 -6.03 -12.33 -9.36
N ILE A 410 -5.39 -13.41 -9.82
CA ILE A 410 -4.91 -13.59 -11.19
C ILE A 410 -6.07 -13.53 -12.17
N ASP A 411 -7.16 -14.24 -11.90
CA ASP A 411 -8.36 -14.25 -12.75
C ASP A 411 -9.01 -12.87 -12.86
N SER A 412 -9.15 -12.15 -11.75
CA SER A 412 -9.69 -10.79 -11.73
C SER A 412 -8.78 -9.83 -12.52
N TYR A 413 -7.47 -9.96 -12.33
CA TYR A 413 -6.49 -9.12 -13.02
C TYR A 413 -6.45 -9.41 -14.52
N TYR A 414 -6.51 -10.68 -14.89
CA TYR A 414 -6.58 -11.10 -16.28
C TYR A 414 -7.83 -10.57 -16.97
N GLN A 415 -9.00 -10.72 -16.35
CA GLN A 415 -10.27 -10.21 -16.88
C GLN A 415 -10.24 -8.68 -17.06
N ALA A 416 -9.79 -7.93 -16.05
CA ALA A 416 -9.67 -6.48 -16.14
C ALA A 416 -8.72 -6.06 -17.27
N THR A 417 -7.62 -6.80 -17.46
CA THR A 417 -6.66 -6.53 -18.53
C THR A 417 -7.26 -6.83 -19.89
N LEU A 418 -8.02 -7.91 -20.05
CA LEU A 418 -8.72 -8.24 -21.31
C LEU A 418 -9.70 -7.13 -21.69
N GLU A 419 -10.51 -6.65 -20.75
CA GLU A 419 -11.45 -5.56 -21.00
C GLU A 419 -10.75 -4.27 -21.45
N ALA A 420 -9.57 -3.96 -20.88
CA ALA A 420 -8.78 -2.82 -21.32
C ALA A 420 -8.23 -3.01 -22.76
N ILE A 421 -7.76 -4.22 -23.09
CA ILE A 421 -7.35 -4.56 -24.45
C ILE A 421 -8.52 -4.42 -25.44
N GLU A 422 -9.67 -5.00 -25.13
CA GLU A 422 -10.86 -4.94 -25.97
C GLU A 422 -11.36 -3.49 -26.16
N ARG A 423 -11.30 -2.71 -25.09
CA ARG A 423 -11.68 -1.29 -25.10
C ARG A 423 -10.77 -0.45 -25.97
N VAL A 424 -9.45 -0.66 -25.92
CA VAL A 424 -8.50 0.09 -26.75
C VAL A 424 -8.59 -0.31 -28.22
N LEU A 425 -8.94 -1.57 -28.50
CA LEU A 425 -9.11 -2.08 -29.87
C LEU A 425 -10.41 -1.62 -30.51
N SER A 426 -11.44 -1.32 -29.73
CA SER A 426 -12.74 -0.84 -30.22
C SER A 426 -12.78 0.67 -30.45
N ASN A 427 -11.78 1.42 -29.95
CA ASN A 427 -11.65 2.86 -30.13
C ASN A 427 -10.37 3.17 -30.93
N PRO A 428 -10.40 3.00 -32.26
CA PRO A 428 -9.23 3.22 -33.12
C PRO A 428 -8.79 4.70 -33.20
#